data_0395fb0e40e7a70516935586f3332e8b
#
_entry.id   0395fb0e40e7a70516935586f3332e8b
#
_cell.length_a   1.000
_cell.length_b   1.000
_cell.length_c   1.000
_cell.angle_alpha   90.00
_cell.angle_beta   90.00
_cell.angle_gamma   90.00
#
_symmetry.space_group_name_H-M   'P 1'
#
loop_
_entity.id
_entity.type
_entity.pdbx_description
1 polymer ?
#
loop_
_entity_poly.entity_id
_entity_poly.type
_entity_poly.pdbx_seq_one_letter_code
_entity_poly.pdbx_strand_id
1 'polypeptide(L)'
;DLKEYVASLKKSESEYKVMVAETKKYNDTLEALRGTMNTEAQAFMKEAASYLVSQETKLKEEADANKGSKAIKEILEKISGINNVIDFGNSVQVGNYRSQALRDPVAFAEAMKIFDNINVEIEAIRAKTVQEVNLQELDKIKDAGESYKAAMTSFLSTWNARVELEKTRAVKSNEMLEALDKIKVIGLTNTETIAKSTNISLKASTVIMVIGLIVAVILGVALSIIIVSSITKSINQIVNN
;
A
#
# COMPACT_ATOMS: atom_id res chain seq x y z
N ASP A 1 17.34 -25.98 3.28
CA ASP A 1 16.49 -27.06 2.79
C ASP A 1 15.31 -26.44 1.99
N LEU A 2 14.96 -27.06 0.86
CA LEU A 2 13.86 -26.61 -0.01
C LEU A 2 12.53 -26.49 0.76
N LYS A 3 12.26 -27.43 1.65
CA LYS A 3 11.03 -27.41 2.49
C LYS A 3 10.98 -26.19 3.40
N GLU A 4 12.11 -25.80 3.95
CA GLU A 4 12.23 -24.63 4.82
C GLU A 4 11.96 -23.32 4.05
N TYR A 5 12.53 -23.16 2.84
CA TYR A 5 12.27 -22.01 2.00
C TYR A 5 10.82 -21.95 1.54
N VAL A 6 10.19 -23.07 1.20
CA VAL A 6 8.78 -23.15 0.85
C VAL A 6 7.89 -22.78 2.04
N ALA A 7 8.22 -23.24 3.24
CA ALA A 7 7.48 -22.89 4.47
C ALA A 7 7.60 -21.39 4.78
N SER A 8 8.82 -20.84 4.70
CA SER A 8 9.07 -19.40 4.87
C SER A 8 8.31 -18.56 3.85
N LEU A 9 8.31 -18.96 2.58
CA LEU A 9 7.58 -18.28 1.52
C LEU A 9 6.05 -18.25 1.79
N LYS A 10 5.48 -19.38 2.20
CA LYS A 10 4.05 -19.46 2.55
C LYS A 10 3.70 -18.56 3.73
N LYS A 11 4.57 -18.48 4.74
CA LYS A 11 4.39 -17.57 5.87
C LYS A 11 4.43 -16.11 5.39
N SER A 12 5.44 -15.72 4.61
CA SER A 12 5.57 -14.38 4.07
C SER A 12 4.40 -14.00 3.15
N GLU A 13 3.89 -14.94 2.36
CA GLU A 13 2.68 -14.75 1.54
C GLU A 13 1.46 -14.43 2.41
N SER A 14 1.27 -15.17 3.51
CA SER A 14 0.17 -14.92 4.43
C SER A 14 0.26 -13.54 5.08
N GLU A 15 1.46 -13.16 5.56
CA GLU A 15 1.72 -11.83 6.12
C GLU A 15 1.48 -10.73 5.09
N TYR A 16 1.94 -10.92 3.85
CA TYR A 16 1.72 -9.97 2.76
C TYR A 16 0.23 -9.78 2.42
N LYS A 17 -0.56 -10.85 2.42
CA LYS A 17 -2.01 -10.77 2.21
C LYS A 17 -2.70 -9.92 3.29
N VAL A 18 -2.28 -10.06 4.56
CA VAL A 18 -2.79 -9.22 5.65
C VAL A 18 -2.46 -7.75 5.39
N MET A 19 -1.22 -7.43 5.01
CA MET A 19 -0.82 -6.05 4.71
C MET A 19 -1.58 -5.46 3.50
N VAL A 20 -1.93 -6.28 2.50
CA VAL A 20 -2.77 -5.85 1.37
C VAL A 20 -4.19 -5.49 1.85
N ALA A 21 -4.77 -6.31 2.71
CA ALA A 21 -6.09 -6.02 3.30
C ALA A 21 -6.07 -4.76 4.17
N GLU A 22 -5.02 -4.56 4.95
CA GLU A 22 -4.80 -3.34 5.72
C GLU A 22 -4.63 -2.10 4.84
N THR A 23 -3.90 -2.21 3.72
CA THR A 23 -3.76 -1.12 2.75
C THR A 23 -5.13 -0.71 2.19
N LYS A 24 -5.99 -1.68 1.88
CA LYS A 24 -7.37 -1.40 1.45
C LYS A 24 -8.12 -0.63 2.53
N LYS A 25 -8.04 -1.07 3.79
CA LYS A 25 -8.71 -0.39 4.92
C LYS A 25 -8.22 1.06 5.06
N TYR A 26 -6.91 1.32 4.97
CA TYR A 26 -6.39 2.69 5.00
C TYR A 26 -6.93 3.53 3.83
N ASN A 27 -7.00 2.98 2.62
CA ASN A 27 -7.54 3.70 1.46
C ASN A 27 -9.02 4.04 1.65
N ASP A 28 -9.84 3.10 2.13
CA ASP A 28 -11.25 3.31 2.41
C ASP A 28 -11.43 4.40 3.52
N THR A 29 -10.59 4.37 4.56
CA THR A 29 -10.57 5.38 5.62
C THR A 29 -10.16 6.77 5.09
N LEU A 30 -9.11 6.85 4.26
CA LEU A 30 -8.68 8.11 3.65
C LEU A 30 -9.76 8.71 2.75
N GLU A 31 -10.49 7.89 2.03
CA GLU A 31 -11.62 8.38 1.19
C GLU A 31 -12.75 8.95 2.05
N ALA A 32 -13.13 8.26 3.13
CA ALA A 32 -14.11 8.77 4.08
C ALA A 32 -13.65 10.10 4.71
N LEU A 33 -12.37 10.19 5.10
CA LEU A 33 -11.80 11.41 5.70
C LEU A 33 -11.73 12.57 4.69
N ARG A 34 -11.54 12.31 3.38
CA ARG A 34 -11.68 13.35 2.34
C ARG A 34 -13.09 13.94 2.33
N GLY A 35 -14.10 13.08 2.40
CA GLY A 35 -15.49 13.53 2.50
C GLY A 35 -15.71 14.41 3.73
N THR A 36 -15.22 13.98 4.90
CA THR A 36 -15.29 14.75 6.13
C THR A 36 -14.58 16.11 6.00
N MET A 37 -13.33 16.13 5.52
CA MET A 37 -12.59 17.38 5.31
C MET A 37 -13.33 18.34 4.39
N ASN A 38 -13.94 17.86 3.31
CA ASN A 38 -14.71 18.72 2.40
C ASN A 38 -15.94 19.31 3.08
N THR A 39 -16.65 18.51 3.88
CA THR A 39 -17.83 18.96 4.63
C THR A 39 -17.43 20.02 5.65
N GLU A 40 -16.39 19.80 6.43
CA GLU A 40 -15.92 20.72 7.47
C GLU A 40 -15.33 22.01 6.85
N ALA A 41 -14.62 21.91 5.71
CA ALA A 41 -14.13 23.07 4.97
C ALA A 41 -15.30 23.94 4.47
N GLN A 42 -16.36 23.32 3.93
CA GLN A 42 -17.55 24.04 3.49
C GLN A 42 -18.28 24.70 4.65
N ALA A 43 -18.41 24.02 5.79
CA ALA A 43 -19.02 24.58 7.01
C ALA A 43 -18.23 25.80 7.49
N PHE A 44 -16.89 25.69 7.60
CA PHE A 44 -16.02 26.80 7.99
C PHE A 44 -16.18 28.02 7.05
N MET A 45 -16.10 27.81 5.75
CA MET A 45 -16.22 28.89 4.76
C MET A 45 -17.61 29.54 4.79
N LYS A 46 -18.66 28.74 5.01
CA LYS A 46 -20.04 29.23 5.12
C LYS A 46 -20.22 30.13 6.35
N GLU A 47 -19.73 29.71 7.51
CA GLU A 47 -19.84 30.50 8.74
C GLU A 47 -19.02 31.80 8.63
N ALA A 48 -17.82 31.76 8.04
CA ALA A 48 -17.02 32.95 7.79
C ALA A 48 -17.69 33.92 6.80
N ALA A 49 -18.28 33.42 5.72
CA ALA A 49 -19.02 34.23 4.76
C ALA A 49 -20.31 34.81 5.40
N SER A 50 -21.01 34.07 6.24
CA SER A 50 -22.19 34.55 6.96
C SER A 50 -21.85 35.74 7.86
N TYR A 51 -20.74 35.63 8.64
CA TYR A 51 -20.25 36.73 9.46
C TYR A 51 -19.88 37.97 8.60
N LEU A 52 -19.19 37.78 7.46
CA LEU A 52 -18.86 38.88 6.55
C LEU A 52 -20.12 39.63 6.13
N VAL A 53 -21.14 38.91 5.64
CA VAL A 53 -22.41 39.48 5.22
C VAL A 53 -23.09 40.25 6.36
N SER A 54 -23.04 39.73 7.60
CA SER A 54 -23.61 40.42 8.77
C SER A 54 -22.88 41.74 9.05
N GLN A 55 -21.56 41.79 8.92
CA GLN A 55 -20.78 43.01 9.11
C GLN A 55 -20.95 44.01 7.97
N GLU A 56 -21.07 43.58 6.72
CA GLU A 56 -21.36 44.44 5.57
C GLU A 56 -22.74 45.08 5.69
N THR A 57 -23.75 44.32 6.09
CA THR A 57 -25.11 44.83 6.37
C THR A 57 -25.06 45.88 7.47
N LYS A 58 -24.33 45.62 8.55
CA LYS A 58 -24.18 46.58 9.64
C LYS A 58 -23.43 47.83 9.23
N LEU A 59 -22.40 47.70 8.38
CA LEU A 59 -21.67 48.83 7.83
C LEU A 59 -22.64 49.78 7.07
N LYS A 60 -23.52 49.22 6.25
CA LYS A 60 -24.53 49.99 5.51
C LYS A 60 -25.49 50.69 6.45
N GLU A 61 -26.05 50.00 7.42
CA GLU A 61 -26.99 50.57 8.41
C GLU A 61 -26.35 51.73 9.21
N GLU A 62 -25.11 51.57 9.66
CA GLU A 62 -24.40 52.60 10.45
C GLU A 62 -24.03 53.83 9.53
N ALA A 63 -23.70 53.57 8.25
CA ALA A 63 -23.46 54.63 7.28
C ALA A 63 -24.71 55.43 6.95
N ASP A 64 -25.85 54.75 6.70
CA ASP A 64 -27.15 55.39 6.43
C ASP A 64 -27.66 56.20 7.66
N ALA A 65 -27.32 55.75 8.86
CA ALA A 65 -27.63 56.45 10.11
C ALA A 65 -26.66 57.60 10.45
N ASN A 66 -25.71 57.94 9.56
CA ASN A 66 -24.67 58.96 9.79
C ASN A 66 -23.91 58.80 11.11
N LYS A 67 -23.64 57.56 11.49
CA LYS A 67 -22.85 57.26 12.70
C LYS A 67 -21.41 57.77 12.54
N GLY A 68 -20.79 58.11 13.65
CA GLY A 68 -19.45 58.68 13.68
C GLY A 68 -18.38 57.77 13.06
N SER A 69 -17.33 58.39 12.53
CA SER A 69 -16.24 57.70 11.82
C SER A 69 -15.59 56.54 12.62
N LYS A 70 -15.65 56.60 13.97
CA LYS A 70 -15.12 55.54 14.82
C LYS A 70 -15.90 54.21 14.67
N ALA A 71 -17.25 54.27 14.67
CA ALA A 71 -18.09 53.08 14.52
C ALA A 71 -17.88 52.43 13.13
N ILE A 72 -17.84 53.25 12.09
CA ILE A 72 -17.56 52.78 10.71
C ILE A 72 -16.18 52.10 10.63
N LYS A 73 -15.14 52.73 11.23
CA LYS A 73 -13.78 52.16 11.24
C LYS A 73 -13.72 50.80 11.92
N GLU A 74 -14.37 50.63 13.10
CA GLU A 74 -14.41 49.37 13.81
C GLU A 74 -15.07 48.23 12.99
N ILE A 75 -16.11 48.53 12.23
CA ILE A 75 -16.77 47.57 11.34
C ILE A 75 -15.86 47.20 10.17
N LEU A 76 -15.21 48.19 9.54
CA LEU A 76 -14.27 47.94 8.45
C LEU A 76 -13.07 47.07 8.89
N GLU A 77 -12.58 47.26 10.11
CA GLU A 77 -11.50 46.41 10.68
C GLU A 77 -11.98 44.96 10.85
N LYS A 78 -13.24 44.74 11.27
CA LYS A 78 -13.84 43.38 11.36
C LYS A 78 -14.02 42.74 9.98
N ILE A 79 -14.47 43.51 8.99
CA ILE A 79 -14.60 43.09 7.58
C ILE A 79 -13.20 42.70 7.03
N SER A 80 -12.18 43.51 7.28
CA SER A 80 -10.82 43.18 6.87
C SER A 80 -10.33 41.89 7.53
N GLY A 81 -10.51 41.72 8.82
CA GLY A 81 -10.10 40.51 9.56
C GLY A 81 -10.82 39.26 9.07
N ILE A 82 -12.14 39.30 8.84
CA ILE A 82 -12.87 38.13 8.34
C ILE A 82 -12.51 37.78 6.90
N ASN A 83 -12.17 38.76 6.05
CA ASN A 83 -11.62 38.50 4.73
C ASN A 83 -10.26 37.77 4.81
N ASN A 84 -9.38 38.14 5.77
CA ASN A 84 -8.14 37.41 6.01
C ASN A 84 -8.44 35.95 6.43
N VAL A 85 -9.42 35.71 7.30
CA VAL A 85 -9.85 34.36 7.69
C VAL A 85 -10.31 33.55 6.48
N ILE A 86 -11.12 34.15 5.58
CA ILE A 86 -11.56 33.52 4.33
C ILE A 86 -10.37 33.18 3.43
N ASP A 87 -9.44 34.11 3.24
CA ASP A 87 -8.24 33.91 2.41
C ASP A 87 -7.31 32.81 2.97
N PHE A 88 -7.13 32.77 4.29
CA PHE A 88 -6.43 31.68 4.95
C PHE A 88 -7.16 30.33 4.80
N GLY A 89 -8.49 30.31 4.92
CA GLY A 89 -9.30 29.13 4.68
C GLY A 89 -9.14 28.59 3.26
N ASN A 90 -9.18 29.46 2.27
CA ASN A 90 -8.90 29.11 0.87
C ASN A 90 -7.47 28.57 0.70
N SER A 91 -6.50 29.18 1.36
CA SER A 91 -5.10 28.74 1.32
C SER A 91 -4.93 27.35 1.91
N VAL A 92 -5.61 27.02 3.01
CA VAL A 92 -5.66 25.67 3.58
C VAL A 92 -6.24 24.67 2.57
N GLN A 93 -7.37 25.01 1.92
CA GLN A 93 -7.99 24.13 0.92
C GLN A 93 -7.06 23.87 -0.27
N VAL A 94 -6.46 24.92 -0.83
CA VAL A 94 -5.51 24.80 -1.94
C VAL A 94 -4.30 23.95 -1.53
N GLY A 95 -3.73 24.20 -0.34
CA GLY A 95 -2.62 23.42 0.21
C GLY A 95 -2.98 21.95 0.41
N ASN A 96 -4.17 21.68 0.93
CA ASN A 96 -4.73 20.34 1.10
C ASN A 96 -4.83 19.59 -0.25
N TYR A 97 -5.49 20.17 -1.26
CA TYR A 97 -5.64 19.51 -2.56
C TYR A 97 -4.31 19.33 -3.29
N ARG A 98 -3.46 20.35 -3.26
CA ARG A 98 -2.14 20.30 -3.89
C ARG A 98 -1.26 19.21 -3.30
N SER A 99 -1.17 19.12 -1.99
CA SER A 99 -0.34 18.11 -1.32
C SER A 99 -0.85 16.69 -1.55
N GLN A 100 -2.16 16.47 -1.60
CA GLN A 100 -2.73 15.18 -1.97
C GLN A 100 -2.42 14.81 -3.43
N ALA A 101 -2.53 15.75 -4.36
CA ALA A 101 -2.22 15.53 -5.78
C ALA A 101 -0.74 15.20 -5.99
N LEU A 102 0.16 15.86 -5.25
CA LEU A 102 1.60 15.63 -5.28
C LEU A 102 2.06 14.45 -4.40
N ARG A 103 1.15 13.86 -3.62
CA ARG A 103 1.44 12.81 -2.63
C ARG A 103 2.50 13.24 -1.61
N ASP A 104 2.41 14.48 -1.15
CA ASP A 104 3.37 15.10 -0.23
C ASP A 104 2.73 15.36 1.15
N PRO A 105 2.88 14.44 2.13
CA PRO A 105 2.34 14.61 3.47
C PRO A 105 3.05 15.73 4.25
N VAL A 106 4.27 16.11 3.88
CA VAL A 106 4.97 17.23 4.52
C VAL A 106 4.33 18.55 4.11
N ALA A 107 4.08 18.75 2.81
CA ALA A 107 3.36 19.92 2.32
C ALA A 107 1.94 20.00 2.89
N PHE A 108 1.30 18.84 3.14
CA PHE A 108 -0.01 18.78 3.80
C PHE A 108 0.07 19.30 5.24
N ALA A 109 1.07 18.88 6.00
CA ALA A 109 1.30 19.35 7.37
C ALA A 109 1.61 20.86 7.42
N GLU A 110 2.35 21.39 6.44
CA GLU A 110 2.63 22.83 6.34
C GLU A 110 1.33 23.63 6.06
N ALA A 111 0.45 23.13 5.19
CA ALA A 111 -0.84 23.78 4.96
C ALA A 111 -1.71 23.85 6.24
N MET A 112 -1.62 22.87 7.12
CA MET A 112 -2.34 22.88 8.39
C MET A 112 -1.87 23.98 9.36
N LYS A 113 -0.63 24.47 9.25
CA LYS A 113 -0.14 25.56 10.11
C LYS A 113 -0.87 26.88 9.88
N ILE A 114 -1.51 27.04 8.73
CA ILE A 114 -2.30 28.24 8.40
C ILE A 114 -3.47 28.43 9.38
N PHE A 115 -3.97 27.35 10.01
CA PHE A 115 -5.01 27.47 11.05
C PHE A 115 -4.57 28.32 12.24
N ASP A 116 -3.29 28.43 12.52
CA ASP A 116 -2.80 29.27 13.59
C ASP A 116 -2.99 30.76 13.25
N ASN A 117 -2.83 31.16 11.97
CA ASN A 117 -3.14 32.51 11.48
C ASN A 117 -4.65 32.79 11.54
N ILE A 118 -5.47 31.80 11.17
CA ILE A 118 -6.95 31.90 11.27
C ILE A 118 -7.35 32.21 12.72
N ASN A 119 -6.80 31.48 13.68
CA ASN A 119 -7.09 31.71 15.10
C ASN A 119 -6.66 33.11 15.58
N VAL A 120 -5.50 33.60 15.13
CA VAL A 120 -5.02 34.95 15.45
C VAL A 120 -6.01 36.02 14.96
N GLU A 121 -6.49 35.88 13.71
CA GLU A 121 -7.45 36.84 13.14
C GLU A 121 -8.81 36.77 13.85
N ILE A 122 -9.34 35.58 14.14
CA ILE A 122 -10.59 35.44 14.87
C ILE A 122 -10.51 36.09 16.24
N GLU A 123 -9.41 35.89 17.00
CA GLU A 123 -9.26 36.53 18.31
C GLU A 123 -9.08 38.05 18.18
N ALA A 124 -8.43 38.56 17.14
CA ALA A 124 -8.31 40.00 16.87
C ALA A 124 -9.69 40.63 16.56
N ILE A 125 -10.56 39.94 15.82
CA ILE A 125 -11.95 40.39 15.58
C ILE A 125 -12.76 40.33 16.89
N ARG A 126 -12.61 39.24 17.66
CA ARG A 126 -13.29 39.04 18.94
C ARG A 126 -13.02 40.16 19.93
N ALA A 127 -11.75 40.58 20.04
CA ALA A 127 -11.33 41.67 20.93
C ALA A 127 -12.04 43.01 20.66
N LYS A 128 -12.55 43.20 19.43
CA LYS A 128 -13.29 44.40 18.99
C LYS A 128 -14.82 44.19 18.95
N THR A 129 -15.29 43.02 19.38
CA THR A 129 -16.69 42.64 19.28
C THR A 129 -17.32 42.59 20.66
N VAL A 130 -18.38 43.37 20.85
CA VAL A 130 -19.12 43.46 22.12
C VAL A 130 -20.54 42.89 22.02
N GLN A 131 -21.05 42.68 20.81
CA GLN A 131 -22.39 42.18 20.60
C GLN A 131 -22.40 40.66 20.70
N GLU A 132 -23.26 40.14 21.57
CA GLU A 132 -23.35 38.71 21.86
C GLU A 132 -23.61 37.86 20.60
N VAL A 133 -24.48 38.34 19.70
CA VAL A 133 -24.80 37.63 18.47
C VAL A 133 -23.57 37.47 17.55
N ASN A 134 -22.73 38.51 17.48
CA ASN A 134 -21.51 38.46 16.68
C ASN A 134 -20.41 37.61 17.35
N LEU A 135 -20.38 37.55 18.68
CA LEU A 135 -19.50 36.66 19.44
C LEU A 135 -19.86 35.19 19.14
N GLN A 136 -21.18 34.87 19.17
CA GLN A 136 -21.66 33.53 18.79
C GLN A 136 -21.37 33.15 17.35
N GLU A 137 -21.42 34.10 16.41
CA GLU A 137 -21.01 33.86 15.03
C GLU A 137 -19.50 33.54 14.95
N LEU A 138 -18.65 34.26 15.69
CA LEU A 138 -17.21 33.97 15.76
C LEU A 138 -16.92 32.61 16.39
N ASP A 139 -17.70 32.21 17.40
CA ASP A 139 -17.59 30.86 18.01
C ASP A 139 -17.89 29.77 16.98
N LYS A 140 -18.94 29.95 16.17
CA LYS A 140 -19.27 28.99 15.08
C LYS A 140 -18.13 28.86 14.05
N ILE A 141 -17.52 29.99 13.67
CA ILE A 141 -16.36 29.97 12.74
C ILE A 141 -15.19 29.21 13.38
N LYS A 142 -14.90 29.49 14.66
CA LYS A 142 -13.82 28.81 15.40
C LYS A 142 -14.07 27.31 15.49
N ASP A 143 -15.26 26.90 15.92
CA ASP A 143 -15.64 25.50 16.07
C ASP A 143 -15.56 24.75 14.71
N ALA A 144 -16.03 25.36 13.64
CA ALA A 144 -15.94 24.79 12.30
C ALA A 144 -14.48 24.70 11.82
N GLY A 145 -13.65 25.71 12.12
CA GLY A 145 -12.22 25.68 11.84
C GLY A 145 -11.48 24.57 12.58
N GLU A 146 -11.80 24.38 13.88
CA GLU A 146 -11.25 23.30 14.70
C GLU A 146 -11.68 21.92 14.18
N SER A 147 -12.93 21.75 13.79
CA SER A 147 -13.45 20.52 13.17
C SER A 147 -12.72 20.22 11.88
N TYR A 148 -12.50 21.22 11.03
CA TYR A 148 -11.74 21.05 9.79
C TYR A 148 -10.27 20.66 10.07
N LYS A 149 -9.59 21.34 11.01
CA LYS A 149 -8.22 21.00 11.44
C LYS A 149 -8.14 19.57 11.99
N ALA A 150 -9.13 19.14 12.77
CA ALA A 150 -9.21 17.80 13.35
C ALA A 150 -9.37 16.72 12.24
N ALA A 151 -10.24 16.98 11.25
CA ALA A 151 -10.39 16.09 10.10
C ALA A 151 -9.09 15.97 9.29
N MET A 152 -8.39 17.07 9.03
CA MET A 152 -7.08 17.08 8.39
C MET A 152 -6.03 16.34 9.20
N THR A 153 -6.03 16.47 10.52
CA THR A 153 -5.10 15.75 11.41
C THR A 153 -5.32 14.23 11.31
N SER A 154 -6.56 13.79 11.33
CA SER A 154 -6.92 12.38 11.18
C SER A 154 -6.51 11.83 9.82
N PHE A 155 -6.69 12.62 8.75
CA PHE A 155 -6.27 12.27 7.42
C PHE A 155 -4.75 12.10 7.34
N LEU A 156 -3.97 13.06 7.83
CA LEU A 156 -2.52 13.02 7.82
C LEU A 156 -1.97 11.82 8.60
N SER A 157 -2.53 11.54 9.77
CA SER A 157 -2.15 10.38 10.58
C SER A 157 -2.38 9.06 9.83
N THR A 158 -3.57 8.90 9.22
CA THR A 158 -3.90 7.71 8.42
C THR A 158 -3.01 7.59 7.18
N TRP A 159 -2.72 8.71 6.52
CA TRP A 159 -1.83 8.74 5.37
C TRP A 159 -0.41 8.29 5.73
N ASN A 160 0.16 8.81 6.82
CA ASN A 160 1.47 8.41 7.29
C ASN A 160 1.51 6.93 7.67
N ALA A 161 0.49 6.41 8.36
CA ALA A 161 0.39 4.98 8.67
C ALA A 161 0.37 4.11 7.41
N ARG A 162 -0.37 4.55 6.36
CA ARG A 162 -0.38 3.86 5.07
C ARG A 162 0.99 3.87 4.40
N VAL A 163 1.71 4.98 4.43
CA VAL A 163 3.06 5.10 3.86
C VAL A 163 4.05 4.15 4.56
N GLU A 164 3.99 4.03 5.88
CA GLU A 164 4.82 3.08 6.63
C GLU A 164 4.47 1.62 6.31
N LEU A 165 3.18 1.31 6.15
CA LEU A 165 2.76 -0.01 5.70
C LEU A 165 3.26 -0.34 4.29
N GLU A 166 3.27 0.63 3.36
CA GLU A 166 3.82 0.46 2.01
C GLU A 166 5.31 0.13 2.03
N LYS A 167 6.10 0.79 2.89
CA LYS A 167 7.54 0.47 3.09
C LYS A 167 7.72 -0.96 3.59
N THR A 168 6.96 -1.35 4.61
CA THR A 168 7.00 -2.71 5.16
C THR A 168 6.61 -3.76 4.11
N ARG A 169 5.59 -3.49 3.29
CA ARG A 169 5.19 -4.35 2.17
C ARG A 169 6.29 -4.49 1.13
N ALA A 170 6.99 -3.41 0.80
CA ALA A 170 8.10 -3.47 -0.16
C ALA A 170 9.24 -4.36 0.33
N VAL A 171 9.61 -4.26 1.62
CA VAL A 171 10.61 -5.15 2.25
C VAL A 171 10.14 -6.61 2.18
N LYS A 172 8.90 -6.87 2.58
CA LYS A 172 8.34 -8.23 2.57
C LYS A 172 8.27 -8.83 1.16
N SER A 173 7.93 -8.00 0.16
CA SER A 173 7.95 -8.41 -1.25
C SER A 173 9.35 -8.83 -1.71
N ASN A 174 10.38 -8.08 -1.34
CA ASN A 174 11.77 -8.41 -1.67
C ASN A 174 12.22 -9.72 -0.99
N GLU A 175 11.88 -9.93 0.28
CA GLU A 175 12.14 -11.20 0.99
C GLU A 175 11.51 -12.40 0.26
N MET A 176 10.28 -12.23 -0.24
CA MET A 176 9.59 -13.27 -1.01
C MET A 176 10.29 -13.56 -2.34
N LEU A 177 10.75 -12.52 -3.06
CA LEU A 177 11.49 -12.66 -4.31
C LEU A 177 12.82 -13.40 -4.10
N GLU A 178 13.55 -13.06 -3.04
CA GLU A 178 14.79 -13.77 -2.67
C GLU A 178 14.54 -15.24 -2.32
N ALA A 179 13.48 -15.54 -1.58
CA ALA A 179 13.10 -16.91 -1.26
C ALA A 179 12.74 -17.71 -2.51
N LEU A 180 11.99 -17.09 -3.46
CA LEU A 180 11.65 -17.69 -4.74
C LEU A 180 12.90 -18.00 -5.58
N ASP A 181 13.86 -17.09 -5.64
CA ASP A 181 15.11 -17.31 -6.39
C ASP A 181 15.92 -18.47 -5.80
N LYS A 182 16.02 -18.56 -4.46
CA LYS A 182 16.64 -19.70 -3.78
C LYS A 182 15.93 -21.02 -4.08
N ILE A 183 14.61 -21.05 -4.03
CA ILE A 183 13.79 -22.23 -4.40
C ILE A 183 14.07 -22.65 -5.84
N LYS A 184 14.10 -21.69 -6.78
CA LYS A 184 14.43 -21.95 -8.19
C LYS A 184 15.80 -22.56 -8.34
N VAL A 185 16.85 -21.99 -7.74
CA VAL A 185 18.22 -22.49 -7.82
C VAL A 185 18.32 -23.90 -7.29
N ILE A 186 17.76 -24.17 -6.09
CA ILE A 186 17.77 -25.51 -5.49
C ILE A 186 16.99 -26.50 -6.38
N GLY A 187 15.84 -26.11 -6.89
CA GLY A 187 15.03 -26.93 -7.78
C GLY A 187 15.76 -27.32 -9.06
N LEU A 188 16.44 -26.38 -9.71
CA LEU A 188 17.25 -26.63 -10.91
C LEU A 188 18.42 -27.57 -10.60
N THR A 189 19.16 -27.33 -9.52
CA THR A 189 20.29 -28.15 -9.11
C THR A 189 19.86 -29.58 -8.78
N ASN A 190 18.74 -29.75 -8.07
CA ASN A 190 18.20 -31.06 -7.80
C ASN A 190 17.75 -31.79 -9.07
N THR A 191 17.11 -31.09 -9.99
CA THR A 191 16.69 -31.66 -11.29
C THR A 191 17.91 -32.11 -12.11
N GLU A 192 18.96 -31.31 -12.18
CA GLU A 192 20.20 -31.66 -12.85
C GLU A 192 20.87 -32.88 -12.23
N THR A 193 20.90 -32.94 -10.89
CA THR A 193 21.48 -34.09 -10.14
C THR A 193 20.70 -35.36 -10.42
N ILE A 194 19.37 -35.31 -10.39
CA ILE A 194 18.50 -36.45 -10.70
C ILE A 194 18.70 -36.89 -12.15
N ALA A 195 18.75 -35.97 -13.11
CA ALA A 195 18.97 -36.29 -14.52
C ALA A 195 20.32 -36.95 -14.76
N LYS A 196 21.40 -36.48 -14.11
CA LYS A 196 22.73 -37.11 -14.18
C LYS A 196 22.74 -38.52 -13.58
N SER A 197 22.16 -38.71 -12.38
CA SER A 197 22.02 -39.98 -11.71
C SER A 197 21.21 -40.99 -12.56
N THR A 198 20.09 -40.55 -13.13
CA THR A 198 19.27 -41.38 -14.01
C THR A 198 20.02 -41.80 -15.25
N ASN A 199 20.79 -40.90 -15.87
CA ASN A 199 21.62 -41.23 -17.03
C ASN A 199 22.68 -42.27 -16.72
N ILE A 200 23.37 -42.15 -15.56
CA ILE A 200 24.33 -43.12 -15.09
C ILE A 200 23.67 -44.51 -14.86
N SER A 201 22.51 -44.53 -14.21
CA SER A 201 21.78 -45.78 -13.95
C SER A 201 21.28 -46.43 -15.27
N LEU A 202 20.83 -45.68 -16.23
CA LEU A 202 20.44 -46.16 -17.58
C LEU A 202 21.61 -46.78 -18.29
N LYS A 203 22.81 -46.11 -18.28
CA LYS A 203 24.03 -46.65 -18.88
C LYS A 203 24.43 -47.95 -18.24
N ALA A 204 24.43 -48.04 -16.93
CA ALA A 204 24.74 -49.26 -16.17
C ALA A 204 23.77 -50.38 -16.53
N SER A 205 22.47 -50.12 -16.56
CA SER A 205 21.44 -51.09 -16.94
C SER A 205 21.64 -51.60 -18.40
N THR A 206 21.98 -50.71 -19.30
CA THR A 206 22.27 -51.06 -20.73
C THR A 206 23.50 -52.01 -20.78
N VAL A 207 24.56 -51.71 -20.05
CA VAL A 207 25.76 -52.56 -20.00
C VAL A 207 25.43 -53.95 -19.47
N ILE A 208 24.67 -54.02 -18.36
CA ILE A 208 24.22 -55.30 -17.76
C ILE A 208 23.37 -56.10 -18.78
N MET A 209 22.46 -55.46 -19.48
CA MET A 209 21.65 -56.14 -20.51
C MET A 209 22.49 -56.66 -21.66
N VAL A 210 23.47 -55.91 -22.14
CA VAL A 210 24.37 -56.35 -23.23
C VAL A 210 25.22 -57.54 -22.75
N ILE A 211 25.80 -57.48 -21.55
CA ILE A 211 26.56 -58.60 -20.97
C ILE A 211 25.65 -59.81 -20.83
N GLY A 212 24.45 -59.66 -20.26
CA GLY A 212 23.49 -60.77 -20.14
C GLY A 212 23.11 -61.41 -21.48
N LEU A 213 22.94 -60.62 -22.52
CA LEU A 213 22.67 -61.09 -23.88
C LEU A 213 23.87 -61.91 -24.44
N ILE A 214 25.08 -61.40 -24.28
CA ILE A 214 26.31 -62.12 -24.70
C ILE A 214 26.44 -63.47 -23.99
N VAL A 215 26.23 -63.52 -22.63
CA VAL A 215 26.24 -64.74 -21.87
C VAL A 215 25.18 -65.72 -22.34
N ALA A 216 23.97 -65.26 -22.57
CA ALA A 216 22.88 -66.09 -23.09
C ALA A 216 23.21 -66.72 -24.44
N VAL A 217 23.79 -65.94 -25.37
CA VAL A 217 24.26 -66.44 -26.69
C VAL A 217 25.33 -67.51 -26.50
N ILE A 218 26.34 -67.27 -25.64
CA ILE A 218 27.41 -68.24 -25.42
C ILE A 218 26.84 -69.55 -24.83
N LEU A 219 25.96 -69.47 -23.87
CA LEU A 219 25.31 -70.64 -23.28
C LEU A 219 24.43 -71.38 -24.32
N GLY A 220 23.72 -70.63 -25.16
CA GLY A 220 22.89 -71.23 -26.24
C GLY A 220 23.77 -71.99 -27.24
N VAL A 221 24.88 -71.43 -27.66
CA VAL A 221 25.84 -72.11 -28.55
C VAL A 221 26.47 -73.36 -27.89
N ALA A 222 26.91 -73.23 -26.62
CA ALA A 222 27.46 -74.37 -25.88
C ALA A 222 26.49 -75.51 -25.72
N LEU A 223 25.23 -75.22 -25.35
CA LEU A 223 24.16 -76.22 -25.29
C LEU A 223 23.85 -76.88 -26.63
N SER A 224 23.82 -76.08 -27.69
CA SER A 224 23.64 -76.62 -29.07
C SER A 224 24.76 -77.58 -29.44
N ILE A 225 26.01 -77.26 -29.16
CA ILE A 225 27.18 -78.16 -29.42
C ILE A 225 27.02 -79.45 -28.60
N ILE A 226 26.69 -79.41 -27.33
CA ILE A 226 26.49 -80.53 -26.46
C ILE A 226 25.38 -81.47 -27.00
N ILE A 227 24.24 -80.89 -27.37
CA ILE A 227 23.08 -81.62 -27.91
C ILE A 227 23.46 -82.31 -29.22
N VAL A 228 24.06 -81.58 -30.17
CA VAL A 228 24.49 -82.14 -31.46
C VAL A 228 25.51 -83.27 -31.25
N SER A 229 26.51 -83.01 -30.42
CA SER A 229 27.52 -84.04 -30.10
C SER A 229 26.94 -85.32 -29.46
N SER A 230 25.99 -85.15 -28.52
CA SER A 230 25.29 -86.24 -27.87
C SER A 230 24.47 -87.10 -28.82
N ILE A 231 23.73 -86.44 -29.70
CA ILE A 231 22.89 -87.10 -30.71
C ILE A 231 23.76 -87.79 -31.75
N THR A 232 24.81 -87.12 -32.24
CA THR A 232 25.75 -87.71 -33.20
C THR A 232 26.42 -88.94 -32.63
N LYS A 233 26.90 -88.91 -31.36
CA LYS A 233 27.50 -90.05 -30.66
C LYS A 233 26.51 -91.20 -30.53
N SER A 234 25.28 -90.99 -30.17
CA SER A 234 24.24 -92.01 -30.04
C SER A 234 23.89 -92.67 -31.39
N ILE A 235 23.81 -91.87 -32.48
CA ILE A 235 23.58 -92.37 -33.85
C ILE A 235 24.74 -93.21 -34.30
N ASN A 236 26.00 -92.77 -34.11
CA ASN A 236 27.16 -93.55 -34.48
C ASN A 236 27.29 -94.90 -33.69
N GLN A 237 26.77 -94.96 -32.47
CA GLN A 237 26.72 -96.20 -31.72
C GLN A 237 25.71 -97.22 -32.25
N ILE A 238 24.57 -96.67 -32.84
CA ILE A 238 23.53 -97.50 -33.40
C ILE A 238 23.89 -98.00 -34.80
N VAL A 239 24.65 -97.26 -35.56
CA VAL A 239 25.08 -97.63 -36.95
C VAL A 239 26.25 -98.55 -36.96
N ASN A 240 27.08 -98.57 -35.95
CA ASN A 240 28.29 -99.42 -35.86
C ASN A 240 28.14 -100.75 -34.99
N ASN A 241 26.91 -101.08 -34.57
CA ASN A 241 26.51 -102.35 -34.02
C ASN A 241 25.62 -103.11 -35.03
#